data_f7262a6a1c622b526d312615ba71a984
#
_entry.id   f7262a6a1c622b526d312615ba71a984
#
_cell.length_a   1.000
_cell.length_b   1.000
_cell.length_c   1.000
_cell.angle_alpha   90.00
_cell.angle_beta   90.00
_cell.angle_gamma   90.00
#
_symmetry.space_group_name_H-M   'P 1'
#
loop_
_entity.id
_entity.type
_entity.pdbx_description
1 polymer ?
#
loop_
_entity_poly.entity_id
_entity_poly.type
_entity_poly.pdbx_seq_one_letter_code
_entity_poly.pdbx_strand_id
1 'polypeptide(L)'
;MKVDGEYWGLPTAVRSLALFWNKDMFAEAGLSGPPETLDEMVDYAKKLTKKDADGNYLSVGFAVDTDGQDHHWWREVLIRLYGGQPYSDDGEKVIYPSDAGAKALKYLTDFEATHKVGANGFMNRGQDAFAAGKAGMVLDGSFRISKFVKQEGLNFAISELPGHNGKRYNFSSYWVNGISSKADGEKKAAAEKFLQYLTSDEAMQVWLDTVGELP
;
A
#
# COMPACT_ATOMS: atom_id res chain seq x y z
N MET A 1 -20.89 -3.48 -4.90
CA MET A 1 -20.72 -2.29 -5.77
C MET A 1 -22.11 -1.84 -6.26
N LYS A 2 -22.43 -0.55 -6.08
CA LYS A 2 -23.71 0.03 -6.48
C LYS A 2 -23.47 1.14 -7.50
N VAL A 3 -24.13 1.07 -8.66
CA VAL A 3 -24.07 2.07 -9.73
C VAL A 3 -25.50 2.37 -10.16
N ASP A 4 -25.87 3.64 -10.25
CA ASP A 4 -27.23 4.11 -10.62
C ASP A 4 -28.35 3.47 -9.81
N GLY A 5 -28.09 3.20 -8.54
CA GLY A 5 -29.06 2.60 -7.62
C GLY A 5 -29.11 1.07 -7.63
N GLU A 6 -28.45 0.41 -8.58
CA GLU A 6 -28.44 -1.05 -8.72
C GLU A 6 -27.13 -1.69 -8.23
N TYR A 7 -27.21 -2.93 -7.74
CA TYR A 7 -26.08 -3.71 -7.30
C TYR A 7 -25.53 -4.57 -8.45
N TRP A 8 -24.28 -4.36 -8.83
CA TRP A 8 -23.60 -5.04 -9.93
C TRP A 8 -22.65 -6.14 -9.47
N GLY A 9 -22.40 -6.24 -8.19
CA GLY A 9 -21.54 -7.27 -7.63
C GLY A 9 -21.37 -7.16 -6.13
N LEU A 10 -20.85 -8.23 -5.54
CA LEU A 10 -20.58 -8.35 -4.11
C LEU A 10 -19.08 -8.24 -3.85
N PRO A 11 -18.64 -7.44 -2.87
CA PRO A 11 -17.23 -7.40 -2.47
C PRO A 11 -16.85 -8.69 -1.73
N THR A 12 -15.61 -9.15 -1.92
CA THR A 12 -15.08 -10.36 -1.28
C THR A 12 -13.76 -10.16 -0.57
N ALA A 13 -13.11 -9.02 -0.77
CA ALA A 13 -11.91 -8.66 -0.04
C ALA A 13 -11.72 -7.15 -0.07
N VAL A 14 -11.32 -6.58 1.06
CA VAL A 14 -10.96 -5.16 1.19
C VAL A 14 -9.47 -5.03 1.38
N ARG A 15 -8.86 -4.08 0.70
CA ARG A 15 -7.44 -3.77 0.76
C ARG A 15 -7.22 -2.31 1.08
N SER A 16 -6.20 -2.03 1.85
CA SER A 16 -5.70 -0.67 2.09
C SER A 16 -4.19 -0.65 2.06
N LEU A 17 -3.61 0.53 1.93
CA LEU A 17 -2.18 0.70 2.12
C LEU A 17 -1.85 0.68 3.62
N ALA A 18 -0.65 0.22 3.93
CA ALA A 18 -0.07 0.26 5.26
C ALA A 18 1.42 0.60 5.18
N LEU A 19 1.94 1.22 6.21
CA LEU A 19 3.37 1.38 6.39
C LEU A 19 3.89 0.19 7.20
N PHE A 20 4.73 -0.62 6.57
CA PHE A 20 5.48 -1.70 7.23
C PHE A 20 6.84 -1.15 7.64
N TRP A 21 7.25 -1.41 8.87
CA TRP A 21 8.53 -0.94 9.38
C TRP A 21 9.27 -2.03 10.17
N ASN A 22 10.59 -2.09 9.96
CA ASN A 22 11.46 -3.09 10.55
C ASN A 22 11.85 -2.66 11.98
N LYS A 23 11.35 -3.38 12.98
CA LYS A 23 11.54 -3.06 14.40
C LYS A 23 13.00 -3.12 14.83
N ASP A 24 13.78 -4.05 14.27
CA ASP A 24 15.19 -4.21 14.66
C ASP A 24 16.02 -3.04 14.12
N MET A 25 15.80 -2.65 12.85
CA MET A 25 16.45 -1.47 12.27
C MET A 25 16.06 -0.19 13.01
N PHE A 26 14.79 -0.06 13.40
CA PHE A 26 14.31 1.09 14.19
C PHE A 26 14.96 1.15 15.57
N ALA A 27 15.03 0.02 16.27
CA ALA A 27 15.69 -0.06 17.58
C ALA A 27 17.18 0.29 17.48
N GLU A 28 17.88 -0.22 16.46
CA GLU A 28 19.29 0.11 16.20
C GLU A 28 19.49 1.61 15.92
N ALA A 29 18.55 2.25 15.20
CA ALA A 29 18.57 3.68 14.92
C ALA A 29 18.06 4.57 16.07
N GLY A 30 17.64 3.98 17.21
CA GLY A 30 17.11 4.70 18.36
C GLY A 30 15.72 5.29 18.11
N LEU A 31 14.93 4.70 17.20
CA LEU A 31 13.57 5.10 16.90
C LEU A 31 12.56 4.25 17.67
N SER A 32 11.63 4.89 18.37
CA SER A 32 10.68 4.22 19.29
C SER A 32 9.38 3.77 18.63
N GLY A 33 9.08 4.22 17.41
CA GLY A 33 7.84 3.91 16.72
C GLY A 33 7.83 4.41 15.28
N PRO A 34 6.73 4.19 14.54
CA PRO A 34 6.62 4.60 13.14
C PRO A 34 6.53 6.14 13.01
N PRO A 35 6.88 6.69 11.84
CA PRO A 35 6.71 8.12 11.59
C PRO A 35 5.21 8.49 11.52
N GLU A 36 4.85 9.61 12.13
CA GLU A 36 3.49 10.12 12.10
C GLU A 36 3.25 11.12 10.96
N THR A 37 4.31 11.74 10.46
CA THR A 37 4.25 12.76 9.41
C THR A 37 5.15 12.41 8.21
N LEU A 38 4.85 13.03 7.06
CA LEU A 38 5.70 12.89 5.86
C LEU A 38 7.14 13.34 6.13
N ASP A 39 7.32 14.39 6.93
CA ASP A 39 8.66 14.91 7.27
C ASP A 39 9.42 13.93 8.17
N GLU A 40 8.77 13.39 9.19
CA GLU A 40 9.36 12.34 10.03
C GLU A 40 9.73 11.10 9.23
N MET A 41 8.90 10.72 8.25
CA MET A 41 9.19 9.58 7.38
C MET A 41 10.51 9.77 6.62
N VAL A 42 10.78 10.97 6.12
CA VAL A 42 12.04 11.32 5.47
C VAL A 42 13.21 11.27 6.46
N ASP A 43 13.04 11.84 7.65
CA ASP A 43 14.10 11.88 8.67
C ASP A 43 14.42 10.49 9.21
N TYR A 44 13.41 9.66 9.39
CA TYR A 44 13.61 8.25 9.78
C TYR A 44 14.30 7.46 8.66
N ALA A 45 13.90 7.66 7.41
CA ALA A 45 14.56 7.02 6.28
C ALA A 45 16.05 7.37 6.22
N LYS A 46 16.45 8.61 6.52
CA LYS A 46 17.87 9.01 6.61
C LYS A 46 18.61 8.25 7.70
N LYS A 47 18.02 8.11 8.89
CA LYS A 47 18.63 7.40 10.03
C LYS A 47 18.77 5.91 9.79
N LEU A 48 17.83 5.31 9.04
CA LEU A 48 17.78 3.88 8.76
C LEU A 48 18.67 3.45 7.58
N THR A 49 19.11 4.41 6.76
CA THR A 49 19.93 4.12 5.58
C THR A 49 21.38 3.85 5.97
N LYS A 50 21.92 2.74 5.50
CA LYS A 50 23.34 2.39 5.66
C LYS A 50 24.00 2.19 4.31
N LYS A 51 25.23 2.68 4.20
CA LYS A 51 26.06 2.55 3.00
C LYS A 51 27.45 2.03 3.40
N ASP A 52 28.10 1.36 2.46
CA ASP A 52 29.50 0.99 2.58
C ASP A 52 30.44 2.20 2.30
N ALA A 53 31.74 1.95 2.37
CA ALA A 53 32.77 2.98 2.12
C ALA A 53 32.74 3.51 0.67
N ASP A 54 32.23 2.73 -0.27
CA ASP A 54 32.12 3.07 -1.69
C ASP A 54 30.79 3.77 -2.02
N GLY A 55 29.90 3.93 -1.01
CA GLY A 55 28.61 4.59 -1.14
C GLY A 55 27.47 3.68 -1.61
N ASN A 56 27.68 2.38 -1.74
CA ASN A 56 26.65 1.42 -2.09
C ASN A 56 25.71 1.18 -0.90
N TYR A 57 24.43 0.96 -1.15
CA TYR A 57 23.47 0.67 -0.10
C TYR A 57 23.70 -0.73 0.50
N LEU A 58 23.94 -0.78 1.79
CA LEU A 58 23.87 -2.00 2.62
C LEU A 58 22.42 -2.25 3.08
N SER A 59 21.71 -1.16 3.35
CA SER A 59 20.26 -1.12 3.58
C SER A 59 19.71 0.25 3.20
N VAL A 60 18.42 0.29 2.83
CA VAL A 60 17.71 1.51 2.51
C VAL A 60 16.77 1.89 3.64
N GLY A 61 16.60 3.16 3.90
CA GLY A 61 15.67 3.64 4.92
C GLY A 61 14.21 3.51 4.49
N PHE A 62 13.95 3.76 3.20
CA PHE A 62 12.65 3.54 2.59
C PHE A 62 12.81 2.81 1.25
N ALA A 63 12.05 1.76 1.07
CA ALA A 63 12.02 1.04 -0.19
C ALA A 63 11.29 1.85 -1.26
N VAL A 64 12.04 2.36 -2.23
CA VAL A 64 11.52 3.16 -3.34
C VAL A 64 11.24 2.25 -4.52
N ASP A 65 9.99 2.11 -4.88
CA ASP A 65 9.56 1.52 -6.14
C ASP A 65 8.73 2.55 -6.91
N THR A 66 8.87 2.63 -8.21
CA THR A 66 8.15 3.61 -9.05
C THR A 66 7.11 2.98 -9.94
N ASP A 67 7.07 1.65 -9.98
CA ASP A 67 6.12 0.85 -10.74
C ASP A 67 5.24 0.02 -9.80
N GLY A 68 4.14 -0.42 -10.30
CA GLY A 68 3.19 -1.26 -9.56
C GLY A 68 1.99 -0.51 -9.01
N GLN A 69 1.03 -1.30 -8.56
CA GLN A 69 -0.28 -0.82 -8.11
C GLN A 69 -0.20 0.00 -6.82
N ASP A 70 0.67 -0.40 -5.90
CA ASP A 70 0.82 0.23 -4.58
C ASP A 70 1.35 1.66 -4.72
N HIS A 71 2.23 1.89 -5.69
CA HIS A 71 2.73 3.23 -5.99
C HIS A 71 1.67 4.16 -6.56
N HIS A 72 0.78 3.64 -7.39
CA HIS A 72 -0.36 4.40 -7.88
C HIS A 72 -1.25 4.85 -6.71
N TRP A 73 -1.56 3.96 -5.79
CA TRP A 73 -2.37 4.28 -4.62
C TRP A 73 -1.68 5.28 -3.69
N TRP A 74 -0.37 5.13 -3.47
CA TRP A 74 0.40 6.08 -2.67
C TRP A 74 0.45 7.47 -3.29
N ARG A 75 0.60 7.58 -4.61
CA ARG A 75 0.53 8.87 -5.30
C ARG A 75 -0.81 9.57 -5.10
N GLU A 76 -1.92 8.83 -5.14
CA GLU A 76 -3.24 9.41 -4.88
C GLU A 76 -3.35 9.92 -3.44
N VAL A 77 -2.87 9.17 -2.48
CA VAL A 77 -2.82 9.59 -1.07
C VAL A 77 -2.02 10.87 -0.92
N LEU A 78 -0.82 10.93 -1.52
CA LEU A 78 0.03 12.13 -1.48
C LEU A 78 -0.65 13.35 -2.12
N ILE A 79 -1.29 13.20 -3.27
CA ILE A 79 -2.03 14.30 -3.91
C ILE A 79 -3.08 14.87 -2.95
N ARG A 80 -3.83 14.03 -2.27
CA ARG A 80 -4.84 14.44 -1.30
C ARG A 80 -4.23 15.10 -0.05
N LEU A 81 -3.10 14.59 0.43
CA LEU A 81 -2.35 15.18 1.54
C LEU A 81 -1.85 16.60 1.20
N TYR A 82 -1.47 16.85 -0.05
CA TYR A 82 -1.11 18.18 -0.55
C TYR A 82 -2.30 19.05 -0.98
N GLY A 83 -3.54 18.60 -0.72
CA GLY A 83 -4.76 19.37 -0.94
C GLY A 83 -5.35 19.30 -2.34
N GLY A 84 -4.87 18.37 -3.17
CA GLY A 84 -5.42 18.10 -4.49
C GLY A 84 -6.35 16.90 -4.54
N GLN A 85 -6.76 16.57 -5.73
CA GLN A 85 -7.50 15.34 -6.05
C GLN A 85 -7.13 14.85 -7.46
N PRO A 86 -7.22 13.53 -7.74
CA PRO A 86 -6.81 12.98 -9.02
C PRO A 86 -7.83 13.24 -10.14
N TYR A 87 -9.11 13.32 -9.80
CA TYR A 87 -10.22 13.49 -10.74
C TYR A 87 -11.10 14.66 -10.35
N SER A 88 -11.81 15.26 -11.31
CA SER A 88 -12.89 16.21 -11.06
C SER A 88 -14.02 15.56 -10.26
N ASP A 89 -14.87 16.37 -9.62
CA ASP A 89 -15.96 15.88 -8.75
C ASP A 89 -16.98 15.01 -9.50
N ASP A 90 -17.18 15.27 -10.80
CA ASP A 90 -17.99 14.45 -11.70
C ASP A 90 -17.29 13.18 -12.20
N GLY A 91 -15.98 13.04 -11.93
CA GLY A 91 -15.16 11.91 -12.38
C GLY A 91 -14.80 11.92 -13.87
N GLU A 92 -15.20 12.94 -14.61
CA GLU A 92 -15.02 12.98 -16.09
C GLU A 92 -13.61 13.43 -16.51
N LYS A 93 -12.91 14.16 -15.65
CA LYS A 93 -11.61 14.74 -15.98
C LYS A 93 -10.52 14.27 -15.03
N VAL A 94 -9.38 13.92 -15.60
CA VAL A 94 -8.14 13.70 -14.86
C VAL A 94 -7.50 15.06 -14.56
N ILE A 95 -7.28 15.37 -13.29
CA ILE A 95 -6.70 16.63 -12.82
C ILE A 95 -5.41 16.47 -12.01
N TYR A 96 -4.69 15.37 -12.26
CA TYR A 96 -3.34 15.13 -11.70
C TYR A 96 -2.34 16.29 -11.96
N PRO A 97 -2.33 16.91 -13.15
CA PRO A 97 -1.44 18.05 -13.42
C PRO A 97 -1.88 19.28 -12.61
N SER A 98 -1.39 19.37 -11.38
CA SER A 98 -1.67 20.43 -10.43
C SER A 98 -0.46 20.66 -9.52
N ASP A 99 -0.44 21.76 -8.78
CA ASP A 99 0.60 22.01 -7.78
C ASP A 99 0.67 20.90 -6.72
N ALA A 100 -0.47 20.36 -6.32
CA ALA A 100 -0.54 19.24 -5.40
C ALA A 100 0.06 17.96 -6.02
N GLY A 101 -0.25 17.69 -7.28
CA GLY A 101 0.33 16.58 -8.04
C GLY A 101 1.85 16.70 -8.21
N ALA A 102 2.34 17.91 -8.52
CA ALA A 102 3.77 18.17 -8.61
C ALA A 102 4.50 17.98 -7.27
N LYS A 103 3.91 18.44 -6.16
CA LYS A 103 4.46 18.23 -4.80
C LYS A 103 4.46 16.75 -4.42
N ALA A 104 3.38 16.03 -4.74
CA ALA A 104 3.28 14.60 -4.48
C ALA A 104 4.36 13.80 -5.24
N LEU A 105 4.55 14.09 -6.52
CA LEU A 105 5.57 13.45 -7.33
C LEU A 105 6.97 13.80 -6.82
N LYS A 106 7.23 15.07 -6.51
CA LYS A 106 8.51 15.50 -5.95
C LYS A 106 8.81 14.80 -4.64
N TYR A 107 7.87 14.72 -3.71
CA TYR A 107 8.06 14.00 -2.45
C TYR A 107 8.47 12.55 -2.69
N LEU A 108 7.78 11.86 -3.60
CA LEU A 108 8.06 10.46 -3.93
C LEU A 108 9.46 10.27 -4.53
N THR A 109 9.83 11.12 -5.48
CA THR A 109 11.13 11.01 -6.17
C THR A 109 12.31 11.48 -5.33
N ASP A 110 12.09 12.37 -4.36
CA ASP A 110 13.14 12.92 -3.51
C ASP A 110 13.78 11.87 -2.58
N PHE A 111 13.11 10.79 -2.24
CA PHE A 111 13.71 9.70 -1.46
C PHE A 111 14.98 9.16 -2.13
N GLU A 112 14.97 9.02 -3.46
CA GLU A 112 16.13 8.60 -4.22
C GLU A 112 16.97 9.80 -4.69
N ALA A 113 16.33 10.75 -5.37
CA ALA A 113 17.05 11.82 -6.07
C ALA A 113 17.75 12.80 -5.13
N THR A 114 17.10 13.21 -4.04
CA THR A 114 17.55 14.24 -3.12
C THR A 114 18.10 13.68 -1.82
N HIS A 115 17.31 12.85 -1.16
CA HIS A 115 17.64 12.35 0.19
C HIS A 115 18.61 11.18 0.17
N LYS A 116 18.71 10.44 -0.95
CA LYS A 116 19.61 9.30 -1.10
C LYS A 116 19.39 8.23 -0.02
N VAL A 117 18.12 7.94 0.29
CA VAL A 117 17.71 7.01 1.35
C VAL A 117 17.06 5.74 0.83
N GLY A 118 16.96 5.61 -0.48
CA GLY A 118 16.48 4.47 -1.23
C GLY A 118 16.96 4.53 -2.65
N ALA A 119 16.75 3.46 -3.39
CA ALA A 119 17.00 3.37 -4.81
C ALA A 119 15.92 2.51 -5.46
N ASN A 120 15.41 2.98 -6.58
CA ASN A 120 14.44 2.21 -7.37
C ASN A 120 15.09 0.90 -7.83
N GLY A 121 14.37 -0.21 -7.64
CA GLY A 121 14.88 -1.54 -7.99
C GLY A 121 15.94 -2.10 -7.03
N PHE A 122 16.18 -1.48 -5.86
CA PHE A 122 17.06 -2.06 -4.85
C PHE A 122 16.54 -3.45 -4.45
N MET A 123 17.42 -4.47 -4.62
CA MET A 123 17.07 -5.89 -4.43
C MET A 123 15.83 -6.33 -5.25
N ASN A 124 15.71 -5.82 -6.46
CA ASN A 124 14.64 -6.08 -7.42
C ASN A 124 13.33 -5.33 -7.09
N ARG A 125 12.77 -5.48 -5.90
CA ARG A 125 11.57 -4.78 -5.43
C ARG A 125 11.67 -4.41 -3.96
N GLY A 126 11.06 -3.31 -3.58
CA GLY A 126 11.07 -2.84 -2.19
C GLY A 126 10.51 -3.85 -1.19
N GLN A 127 9.48 -4.59 -1.58
CA GLN A 127 8.94 -5.68 -0.75
C GLN A 127 9.94 -6.82 -0.53
N ASP A 128 10.82 -7.10 -1.48
CA ASP A 128 11.84 -8.14 -1.36
C ASP A 128 13.00 -7.64 -0.49
N ALA A 129 13.39 -6.37 -0.65
CA ALA A 129 14.33 -5.71 0.23
C ALA A 129 13.84 -5.68 1.69
N PHE A 130 12.57 -5.39 1.91
CA PHE A 130 11.96 -5.40 3.25
C PHE A 130 11.91 -6.81 3.84
N ALA A 131 11.46 -7.80 3.07
CA ALA A 131 11.45 -9.21 3.50
C ALA A 131 12.83 -9.72 3.88
N ALA A 132 13.88 -9.28 3.17
CA ALA A 132 15.28 -9.62 3.46
C ALA A 132 15.88 -8.81 4.63
N GLY A 133 15.12 -7.95 5.32
CA GLY A 133 15.61 -7.08 6.39
C GLY A 133 16.57 -6.00 5.91
N LYS A 134 16.53 -5.61 4.62
CA LYS A 134 17.40 -4.61 4.00
C LYS A 134 16.69 -3.27 3.71
N ALA A 135 15.42 -3.14 4.10
CA ALA A 135 14.70 -1.88 4.08
C ALA A 135 14.11 -1.58 5.46
N GLY A 136 14.28 -0.35 5.93
CA GLY A 136 13.72 0.09 7.21
C GLY A 136 12.22 0.26 7.16
N MET A 137 11.72 0.76 6.05
CA MET A 137 10.30 0.98 5.80
C MET A 137 9.95 0.57 4.36
N VAL A 138 8.75 0.03 4.20
CA VAL A 138 8.10 -0.17 2.90
C VAL A 138 6.63 0.19 3.01
N LEU A 139 6.09 0.80 1.97
CA LEU A 139 4.68 1.06 1.84
C LEU A 139 4.11 0.06 0.85
N ASP A 140 3.14 -0.73 1.30
CA ASP A 140 2.53 -1.79 0.48
C ASP A 140 1.09 -2.04 0.93
N GLY A 141 0.36 -2.86 0.21
CA GLY A 141 -1.02 -3.20 0.54
C GLY A 141 -1.14 -4.19 1.70
N SER A 142 -2.28 -4.15 2.40
CA SER A 142 -2.61 -5.07 3.52
C SER A 142 -2.44 -6.55 3.15
N PHE A 143 -2.59 -6.91 1.89
CA PHE A 143 -2.39 -8.27 1.38
C PHE A 143 -0.95 -8.80 1.51
N ARG A 144 0.03 -7.94 1.85
CA ARG A 144 1.42 -8.36 2.10
C ARG A 144 1.65 -8.92 3.51
N ILE A 145 0.73 -8.70 4.42
CA ILE A 145 0.85 -9.18 5.81
C ILE A 145 1.16 -10.66 5.84
N SER A 146 0.40 -11.48 5.11
CA SER A 146 0.58 -12.93 5.09
C SER A 146 1.96 -13.38 4.56
N LYS A 147 2.54 -12.63 3.62
CA LYS A 147 3.91 -12.88 3.12
C LYS A 147 4.94 -12.54 4.18
N PHE A 148 4.84 -11.37 4.81
CA PHE A 148 5.85 -10.91 5.77
C PHE A 148 5.82 -11.67 7.09
N VAL A 149 4.65 -12.10 7.56
CA VAL A 149 4.52 -12.95 8.76
C VAL A 149 5.20 -14.30 8.59
N LYS A 150 5.22 -14.84 7.38
CA LYS A 150 5.87 -16.13 7.06
C LYS A 150 7.39 -15.99 6.83
N GLN A 151 7.91 -14.75 6.81
CA GLN A 151 9.34 -14.51 6.57
C GLN A 151 10.13 -14.72 7.85
N GLU A 152 10.95 -15.75 7.90
CA GLU A 152 11.84 -16.02 9.04
C GLU A 152 12.84 -14.88 9.25
N GLY A 153 13.04 -14.49 10.50
CA GLY A 153 13.98 -13.46 10.89
C GLY A 153 13.54 -12.02 10.62
N LEU A 154 12.36 -11.79 10.06
CA LEU A 154 11.81 -10.46 9.87
C LEU A 154 10.97 -10.06 11.08
N ASN A 155 11.49 -9.12 11.89
CA ASN A 155 10.78 -8.51 13.02
C ASN A 155 10.20 -7.17 12.57
N PHE A 156 8.90 -7.13 12.32
CA PHE A 156 8.26 -5.94 11.78
C PHE A 156 6.99 -5.56 12.56
N ALA A 157 6.52 -4.36 12.31
CA ALA A 157 5.20 -3.91 12.70
C ALA A 157 4.54 -3.14 11.56
N ILE A 158 3.26 -2.87 11.74
CA ILE A 158 2.40 -2.20 10.77
C ILE A 158 1.85 -0.94 11.43
N SER A 159 1.76 0.13 10.69
CA SER A 159 1.13 1.37 11.13
C SER A 159 0.30 2.01 10.02
N GLU A 160 -0.50 2.99 10.42
CA GLU A 160 -1.14 3.91 9.49
C GLU A 160 -0.11 4.64 8.63
N LEU A 161 -0.55 5.17 7.50
CA LEU A 161 0.27 6.02 6.65
C LEU A 161 0.55 7.36 7.36
N PRO A 162 1.75 7.94 7.19
CA PRO A 162 2.06 9.24 7.75
C PRO A 162 1.15 10.31 7.19
N GLY A 163 0.77 11.25 8.05
CA GLY A 163 -0.05 12.40 7.69
C GLY A 163 0.74 13.61 7.22
N HIS A 164 0.04 14.65 6.78
CA HIS A 164 0.60 15.94 6.43
C HIS A 164 -0.37 17.06 6.79
N ASN A 165 0.13 18.13 7.45
CA ASN A 165 -0.68 19.27 7.87
C ASN A 165 -1.94 18.90 8.65
N GLY A 166 -1.84 17.94 9.57
CA GLY A 166 -2.95 17.45 10.40
C GLY A 166 -3.98 16.57 9.65
N LYS A 167 -3.73 16.24 8.40
CA LYS A 167 -4.59 15.38 7.59
C LYS A 167 -3.97 14.00 7.42
N ARG A 168 -4.82 12.97 7.37
CA ARG A 168 -4.45 11.60 7.03
C ARG A 168 -5.41 11.08 5.97
N TYR A 169 -4.89 10.37 5.01
CA TYR A 169 -5.66 9.70 3.95
C TYR A 169 -5.11 8.30 3.75
N ASN A 170 -5.96 7.42 3.28
CA ASN A 170 -5.55 6.11 2.79
C ASN A 170 -6.30 5.80 1.50
N PHE A 171 -5.81 4.83 0.76
CA PHE A 171 -6.46 4.28 -0.42
C PHE A 171 -7.11 2.94 -0.03
N SER A 172 -8.38 2.78 -0.37
CA SER A 172 -9.07 1.50 -0.20
C SER A 172 -9.46 0.94 -1.56
N SER A 173 -9.21 -0.34 -1.73
CA SER A 173 -9.60 -1.11 -2.90
C SER A 173 -10.31 -2.38 -2.47
N TYR A 174 -11.07 -2.98 -3.35
CA TYR A 174 -11.78 -4.23 -3.07
C TYR A 174 -11.99 -5.04 -4.34
N TRP A 175 -12.04 -6.35 -4.18
CA TRP A 175 -12.46 -7.24 -5.24
C TRP A 175 -13.97 -7.33 -5.29
N VAL A 176 -14.52 -7.32 -6.50
CA VAL A 176 -15.96 -7.47 -6.74
C VAL A 176 -16.18 -8.65 -7.63
N ASN A 177 -17.05 -9.56 -7.20
CA ASN A 177 -17.53 -10.68 -8.00
C ASN A 177 -18.94 -10.37 -8.50
N GLY A 178 -19.13 -10.48 -9.80
CA GLY A 178 -20.40 -10.30 -10.48
C GLY A 178 -20.77 -11.52 -11.30
N ILE A 179 -22.05 -11.61 -11.68
CA ILE A 179 -22.54 -12.65 -12.57
C ILE A 179 -22.53 -12.11 -14.00
N SER A 180 -21.94 -12.87 -14.91
CA SER A 180 -21.95 -12.49 -16.32
C SER A 180 -23.38 -12.37 -16.87
N SER A 181 -23.63 -11.34 -17.66
CA SER A 181 -24.91 -11.15 -18.36
C SER A 181 -25.26 -12.30 -19.34
N LYS A 182 -24.27 -13.15 -19.66
CA LYS A 182 -24.45 -14.36 -20.49
C LYS A 182 -24.86 -15.60 -19.69
N ALA A 183 -24.88 -15.50 -18.35
CA ALA A 183 -25.35 -16.60 -17.52
C ALA A 183 -26.89 -16.57 -17.46
N ASP A 184 -27.51 -17.69 -17.74
CA ASP A 184 -28.94 -17.89 -17.73
C ASP A 184 -29.35 -19.17 -17.00
N GLY A 185 -30.62 -19.36 -16.74
CA GLY A 185 -31.20 -20.58 -16.18
C GLY A 185 -30.46 -21.11 -14.97
N GLU A 186 -30.12 -22.39 -15.02
CA GLU A 186 -29.43 -23.10 -13.93
C GLU A 186 -28.03 -22.54 -13.65
N LYS A 187 -27.31 -22.06 -14.65
CA LYS A 187 -25.99 -21.44 -14.46
C LYS A 187 -26.07 -20.15 -13.66
N LYS A 188 -27.07 -19.32 -13.94
CA LYS A 188 -27.29 -18.09 -13.19
C LYS A 188 -27.67 -18.42 -11.73
N ALA A 189 -28.60 -19.35 -11.51
CA ALA A 189 -29.00 -19.76 -10.18
C ALA A 189 -27.83 -20.34 -9.36
N ALA A 190 -26.97 -21.16 -9.98
CA ALA A 190 -25.78 -21.69 -9.34
C ALA A 190 -24.77 -20.58 -8.98
N ALA A 191 -24.55 -19.60 -9.88
CA ALA A 191 -23.68 -18.48 -9.62
C ALA A 191 -24.19 -17.57 -8.48
N GLU A 192 -25.49 -17.31 -8.43
CA GLU A 192 -26.12 -16.56 -7.33
C GLU A 192 -25.90 -17.26 -5.99
N LYS A 193 -26.14 -18.57 -5.92
CA LYS A 193 -25.93 -19.38 -4.72
C LYS A 193 -24.45 -19.39 -4.30
N PHE A 194 -23.53 -19.47 -5.26
CA PHE A 194 -22.10 -19.41 -4.98
C PHE A 194 -21.66 -18.03 -4.44
N LEU A 195 -22.15 -16.94 -5.01
CA LEU A 195 -21.87 -15.60 -4.50
C LEU A 195 -22.42 -15.39 -3.08
N GLN A 196 -23.61 -15.92 -2.78
CA GLN A 196 -24.16 -15.88 -1.43
C GLN A 196 -23.27 -16.65 -0.45
N TYR A 197 -22.74 -17.82 -0.84
CA TYR A 197 -21.81 -18.57 -0.03
C TYR A 197 -20.50 -17.82 0.18
N LEU A 198 -19.92 -17.21 -0.87
CA LEU A 198 -18.66 -16.45 -0.77
C LEU A 198 -18.74 -15.28 0.21
N THR A 199 -19.91 -14.74 0.48
CA THR A 199 -20.13 -13.66 1.45
C THR A 199 -20.63 -14.13 2.80
N SER A 200 -20.65 -15.45 3.05
CA SER A 200 -20.97 -16.02 4.36
C SER A 200 -19.79 -15.90 5.32
N ASP A 201 -20.07 -15.89 6.62
CA ASP A 201 -19.03 -15.87 7.67
C ASP A 201 -18.07 -17.05 7.53
N GLU A 202 -18.57 -18.23 7.18
CA GLU A 202 -17.75 -19.43 6.95
C GLU A 202 -16.73 -19.22 5.82
N ALA A 203 -17.20 -18.75 4.65
CA ALA A 203 -16.33 -18.54 3.51
C ALA A 203 -15.33 -17.40 3.77
N MET A 204 -15.75 -16.33 4.45
CA MET A 204 -14.88 -15.22 4.83
C MET A 204 -13.81 -15.66 5.82
N GLN A 205 -14.12 -16.53 6.77
CA GLN A 205 -13.13 -17.09 7.69
C GLN A 205 -12.10 -17.94 6.96
N VAL A 206 -12.54 -18.81 6.05
CA VAL A 206 -11.63 -19.62 5.20
C VAL A 206 -10.74 -18.71 4.35
N TRP A 207 -11.30 -17.63 3.79
CA TRP A 207 -10.54 -16.67 3.01
C TRP A 207 -9.46 -15.97 3.85
N LEU A 208 -9.82 -15.50 5.05
CA LEU A 208 -8.89 -14.85 5.96
C LEU A 208 -7.76 -15.80 6.38
N ASP A 209 -8.09 -17.03 6.77
CA ASP A 209 -7.12 -18.02 7.26
C ASP A 209 -6.16 -18.51 6.16
N THR A 210 -6.66 -18.61 4.92
CA THR A 210 -5.89 -19.18 3.81
C THR A 210 -5.13 -18.12 3.01
N VAL A 211 -5.80 -17.02 2.67
CA VAL A 211 -5.26 -15.96 1.82
C VAL A 211 -4.64 -14.84 2.66
N GLY A 212 -5.19 -14.58 3.85
CA GLY A 212 -4.75 -13.50 4.73
C GLY A 212 -5.19 -12.11 4.27
N GLU A 213 -6.19 -12.04 3.42
CA GLU A 213 -6.84 -10.76 3.05
C GLU A 213 -8.04 -10.49 3.95
N LEU A 214 -8.28 -9.22 4.23
CA LEU A 214 -9.44 -8.79 5.02
C LEU A 214 -10.73 -9.07 4.24
N PRO A 215 -11.78 -9.56 4.92
CA PRO A 215 -13.08 -9.80 4.31
C PRO A 215 -13.82 -8.52 3.92
#